data_4efe9ea87fe8813e54145c2c677f4d4e
#
_entry.id   4efe9ea87fe8813e54145c2c677f4d4e
#
_cell.length_a   1.000
_cell.length_b   1.000
_cell.length_c   1.000
_cell.angle_alpha   90.00
_cell.angle_beta   90.00
_cell.angle_gamma   90.00
#
_symmetry.space_group_name_H-M   'P 1'
#
loop_
_entity.id
_entity.type
_entity.pdbx_description
1 polymer ?
#
loop_
_entity_poly.entity_id
_entity_poly.type
_entity_poly.pdbx_seq_one_letter_code
_entity_poly.pdbx_strand_id
1 'polypeptide(L)'
;MMKDYAKKGRLAVATPQANPTVEAELRRMLPYDVDYCTLRLVSESSDPKTRLIEYLTTLPETIKSQFSGMAADTLLFGCTASSYLTDEKTEKDVMAEASEILNGAEIINAAKAIKKYFTQNKIKKIAILTPYPQWLQEHAMRYWTEQGIEVVATEQVDIGGEDTYKIYELSSNDAKPGLINLMEADCEAILISGTGMPSLRLIAEFNQLSKKIISSNYAMTIIGLSYLGLKPKKQTEWFS
;
A
#
# COMPACT_ATOMS: atom_id res chain seq x y z
N MET A 1 -19.75 18.35 18.63
CA MET A 1 -18.59 18.67 19.50
C MET A 1 -17.41 18.96 18.61
N MET A 2 -16.75 20.12 18.77
CA MET A 2 -15.59 20.46 17.95
C MET A 2 -14.39 19.62 18.43
N LYS A 3 -13.78 18.86 17.54
CA LYS A 3 -12.57 18.06 17.85
C LYS A 3 -11.33 18.97 17.80
N ASP A 4 -10.37 18.78 18.71
CA ASP A 4 -9.09 19.49 18.66
C ASP A 4 -8.18 18.94 17.55
N TYR A 5 -8.26 17.64 17.32
CA TYR A 5 -7.49 16.89 16.34
C TYR A 5 -8.42 16.14 15.38
N ALA A 6 -7.88 15.70 14.24
CA ALA A 6 -8.62 14.96 13.21
C ALA A 6 -9.89 15.69 12.74
N LYS A 7 -9.82 17.02 12.57
CA LYS A 7 -11.00 17.83 12.23
C LYS A 7 -11.59 17.49 10.87
N LYS A 8 -10.74 17.01 9.96
CA LYS A 8 -11.10 16.61 8.59
C LYS A 8 -11.24 15.11 8.39
N GLY A 9 -10.81 14.31 9.34
CA GLY A 9 -10.96 12.86 9.30
C GLY A 9 -9.91 12.13 10.11
N ARG A 10 -10.27 10.92 10.54
CA ARG A 10 -9.38 9.98 11.21
C ARG A 10 -9.29 8.70 10.41
N LEU A 11 -8.07 8.30 10.09
CA LEU A 11 -7.79 7.02 9.45
C LEU A 11 -7.38 5.98 10.50
N ALA A 12 -7.83 4.75 10.35
CA ALA A 12 -7.17 3.59 10.92
C ALA A 12 -6.17 3.07 9.89
N VAL A 13 -4.96 2.69 10.31
CA VAL A 13 -3.91 2.23 9.40
C VAL A 13 -3.40 0.89 9.92
N ALA A 14 -3.77 -0.20 9.27
CA ALA A 14 -3.28 -1.53 9.57
C ALA A 14 -2.02 -1.82 8.73
N THR A 15 -0.89 -2.04 9.38
CA THR A 15 0.41 -2.25 8.72
C THR A 15 1.18 -3.40 9.39
N PRO A 16 1.97 -4.19 8.65
CA PRO A 16 2.82 -5.22 9.22
C PRO A 16 3.63 -4.75 10.42
N GLN A 17 3.80 -5.61 11.42
CA GLN A 17 4.34 -5.29 12.74
C GLN A 17 5.69 -4.55 12.73
N ALA A 18 6.54 -4.82 11.75
CA ALA A 18 7.88 -4.21 11.65
C ALA A 18 7.99 -3.17 10.50
N ASN A 19 6.90 -2.90 9.77
CA ASN A 19 6.96 -1.97 8.63
C ASN A 19 7.09 -0.51 9.09
N PRO A 20 8.22 0.17 8.82
CA PRO A 20 8.44 1.56 9.24
C PRO A 20 7.95 2.56 8.19
N THR A 21 7.67 2.11 6.97
CA THR A 21 7.55 2.98 5.79
C THR A 21 6.15 3.55 5.64
N VAL A 22 5.10 2.75 5.91
CA VAL A 22 3.70 3.18 5.72
C VAL A 22 3.41 4.47 6.49
N GLU A 23 3.72 4.50 7.78
CA GLU A 23 3.47 5.67 8.63
C GLU A 23 4.33 6.87 8.23
N ALA A 24 5.60 6.62 7.86
CA ALA A 24 6.50 7.68 7.45
C ALA A 24 6.04 8.36 6.15
N GLU A 25 5.53 7.59 5.18
CA GLU A 25 5.01 8.10 3.93
C GLU A 25 3.63 8.75 4.10
N LEU A 26 2.73 8.16 4.88
CA LEU A 26 1.43 8.76 5.20
C LEU A 26 1.59 10.15 5.83
N ARG A 27 2.47 10.30 6.84
CA ARG A 27 2.73 11.58 7.50
C ARG A 27 3.13 12.69 6.51
N ARG A 28 3.83 12.34 5.45
CA ARG A 28 4.25 13.29 4.41
C ARG A 28 3.11 13.66 3.45
N MET A 29 2.20 12.73 3.21
CA MET A 29 1.12 12.89 2.23
C MET A 29 -0.16 13.44 2.83
N LEU A 30 -0.45 13.16 4.10
CA LEU A 30 -1.71 13.56 4.72
C LEU A 30 -1.82 15.08 4.85
N PRO A 31 -2.96 15.67 4.44
CA PRO A 31 -3.22 17.09 4.64
C PRO A 31 -3.38 17.41 6.13
N TYR A 32 -3.24 18.68 6.46
CA TYR A 32 -3.45 19.16 7.82
C TYR A 32 -4.87 18.82 8.32
N ASP A 33 -4.99 18.48 9.61
CA ASP A 33 -6.24 18.06 10.27
C ASP A 33 -6.79 16.67 9.85
N VAL A 34 -6.00 15.87 9.13
CA VAL A 34 -6.23 14.43 8.99
C VAL A 34 -5.22 13.69 9.85
N ASP A 35 -5.70 12.93 10.81
CA ASP A 35 -4.87 12.13 11.70
C ASP A 35 -5.06 10.63 11.42
N TYR A 36 -4.13 9.82 11.91
CA TYR A 36 -4.26 8.37 11.83
C TYR A 36 -3.85 7.68 13.14
N CYS A 37 -4.45 6.53 13.37
CA CYS A 37 -4.06 5.60 14.42
C CYS A 37 -3.59 4.30 13.76
N THR A 38 -2.43 3.79 14.18
CA THR A 38 -1.84 2.59 13.59
C THR A 38 -2.24 1.34 14.37
N LEU A 39 -2.65 0.31 13.62
CA LEU A 39 -2.83 -1.06 14.09
C LEU A 39 -1.67 -1.90 13.55
N ARG A 40 -1.03 -2.68 14.41
CA ARG A 40 0.03 -3.61 14.00
C ARG A 40 -0.56 -4.96 13.65
N LEU A 41 -0.41 -5.35 12.37
CA LEU A 41 -0.70 -6.71 11.91
C LEU A 41 0.43 -7.60 12.41
N VAL A 42 0.11 -8.53 13.32
CA VAL A 42 1.08 -9.39 13.99
C VAL A 42 0.87 -10.83 13.53
N SER A 43 1.96 -11.53 13.29
CA SER A 43 2.01 -12.98 13.06
C SER A 43 3.23 -13.56 13.75
N GLU A 44 3.06 -14.70 14.38
CA GLU A 44 4.14 -15.46 15.00
C GLU A 44 4.83 -16.43 14.01
N SER A 45 4.31 -16.55 12.79
CA SER A 45 4.84 -17.46 11.78
C SER A 45 6.23 -17.04 11.30
N SER A 46 7.16 -17.97 11.32
CA SER A 46 8.47 -17.81 10.70
C SER A 46 8.43 -17.98 9.17
N ASP A 47 7.38 -18.63 8.63
CA ASP A 47 7.18 -18.76 7.19
C ASP A 47 6.65 -17.44 6.61
N PRO A 48 7.39 -16.79 5.68
CA PRO A 48 6.99 -15.51 5.12
C PRO A 48 5.62 -15.54 4.42
N LYS A 49 5.28 -16.65 3.76
CA LYS A 49 4.01 -16.78 3.05
C LYS A 49 2.83 -16.85 4.01
N THR A 50 2.92 -17.71 5.01
CA THR A 50 1.91 -17.84 6.07
C THR A 50 1.72 -16.51 6.79
N ARG A 51 2.82 -15.86 7.18
CA ARG A 51 2.81 -14.55 7.85
C ARG A 51 2.04 -13.49 7.05
N LEU A 52 2.27 -13.40 5.75
CA LEU A 52 1.59 -12.43 4.89
C LEU A 52 0.09 -12.73 4.73
N ILE A 53 -0.31 -14.00 4.71
CA ILE A 53 -1.72 -14.41 4.69
C ILE A 53 -2.38 -14.05 6.03
N GLU A 54 -1.72 -14.37 7.15
CA GLU A 54 -2.22 -14.08 8.51
C GLU A 54 -2.44 -12.59 8.72
N TYR A 55 -1.59 -11.71 8.21
CA TYR A 55 -1.80 -10.26 8.31
C TYR A 55 -3.18 -9.82 7.78
N LEU A 56 -3.69 -10.49 6.76
CA LEU A 56 -5.01 -10.21 6.23
C LEU A 56 -6.10 -10.95 7.02
N THR A 57 -5.95 -12.26 7.21
CA THR A 57 -7.01 -13.09 7.78
C THR A 57 -7.28 -12.79 9.26
N THR A 58 -6.33 -12.23 10.00
CA THR A 58 -6.50 -11.80 11.40
C THR A 58 -6.85 -10.32 11.57
N LEU A 59 -7.13 -9.60 10.48
CA LEU A 59 -7.48 -8.18 10.55
C LEU A 59 -8.69 -7.88 11.45
N PRO A 60 -9.80 -8.65 11.42
CA PRO A 60 -10.94 -8.43 12.31
C PRO A 60 -10.56 -8.48 13.80
N GLU A 61 -9.77 -9.48 14.20
CA GLU A 61 -9.27 -9.65 15.57
C GLU A 61 -8.32 -8.53 15.97
N THR A 62 -7.47 -8.11 15.03
CA THR A 62 -6.55 -6.98 15.22
C THR A 62 -7.33 -5.70 15.50
N ILE A 63 -8.40 -5.43 14.76
CA ILE A 63 -9.26 -4.27 15.00
C ILE A 63 -9.94 -4.39 16.37
N LYS A 64 -10.52 -5.53 16.71
CA LYS A 64 -11.18 -5.77 18.00
C LYS A 64 -10.22 -5.53 19.17
N SER A 65 -8.96 -5.96 19.05
CA SER A 65 -7.98 -5.87 20.14
C SER A 65 -7.32 -4.50 20.28
N GLN A 66 -7.05 -3.81 19.15
CA GLN A 66 -6.23 -2.60 19.16
C GLN A 66 -7.04 -1.31 18.90
N PHE A 67 -8.27 -1.42 18.40
CA PHE A 67 -9.07 -0.26 17.98
C PHE A 67 -10.49 -0.26 18.55
N SER A 68 -10.75 -1.08 19.54
CA SER A 68 -12.08 -1.20 20.18
C SER A 68 -12.52 0.15 20.77
N GLY A 69 -13.77 0.53 20.49
CA GLY A 69 -14.37 1.77 20.98
C GLY A 69 -13.93 3.05 20.26
N MET A 70 -13.05 2.96 19.28
CA MET A 70 -12.64 4.10 18.46
C MET A 70 -13.38 4.08 17.11
N ALA A 71 -13.75 5.26 16.62
CA ALA A 71 -14.28 5.44 15.27
C ALA A 71 -13.17 5.87 14.31
N ALA A 72 -13.13 5.25 13.15
CA ALA A 72 -12.36 5.70 11.99
C ALA A 72 -13.30 5.98 10.83
N ASP A 73 -12.98 6.97 10.00
CA ASP A 73 -13.75 7.24 8.80
C ASP A 73 -13.40 6.24 7.68
N THR A 74 -12.16 5.76 7.69
CA THR A 74 -11.64 4.79 6.71
C THR A 74 -10.51 3.99 7.35
N LEU A 75 -10.40 2.69 7.03
CA LEU A 75 -9.23 1.89 7.36
C LEU A 75 -8.39 1.65 6.11
N LEU A 76 -7.10 1.92 6.22
CA LEU A 76 -6.09 1.62 5.20
C LEU A 76 -5.35 0.33 5.58
N PHE A 77 -5.45 -0.70 4.76
CA PHE A 77 -4.73 -1.96 4.95
C PHE A 77 -3.43 -1.94 4.14
N GLY A 78 -2.33 -1.65 4.83
CA GLY A 78 -1.01 -1.40 4.25
C GLY A 78 -0.15 -2.66 4.07
N CYS A 79 -0.70 -3.71 3.45
CA CYS A 79 0.06 -4.89 3.02
C CYS A 79 -0.40 -5.36 1.64
N THR A 80 0.33 -4.99 0.59
CA THR A 80 0.00 -5.37 -0.79
C THR A 80 0.17 -6.88 -1.02
N ALA A 81 1.20 -7.47 -0.42
CA ALA A 81 1.54 -8.88 -0.58
C ALA A 81 0.45 -9.83 -0.05
N SER A 82 -0.27 -9.44 1.00
CA SER A 82 -1.38 -10.23 1.54
C SER A 82 -2.47 -10.46 0.47
N SER A 83 -2.82 -9.42 -0.30
CA SER A 83 -3.81 -9.56 -1.39
C SER A 83 -3.32 -10.43 -2.55
N TYR A 84 -2.01 -10.49 -2.78
CA TYR A 84 -1.46 -11.36 -3.84
C TYR A 84 -1.50 -12.84 -3.48
N LEU A 85 -1.59 -13.16 -2.18
CA LEU A 85 -1.53 -14.52 -1.65
C LEU A 85 -2.90 -15.06 -1.18
N THR A 86 -3.87 -14.20 -1.03
CA THR A 86 -5.20 -14.56 -0.54
C THR A 86 -6.20 -14.57 -1.70
N ASP A 87 -7.09 -15.56 -1.73
CA ASP A 87 -8.15 -15.60 -2.73
C ASP A 87 -9.18 -14.47 -2.53
N GLU A 88 -9.84 -14.09 -3.62
CA GLU A 88 -10.74 -12.92 -3.65
C GLU A 88 -11.92 -13.08 -2.66
N LYS A 89 -12.43 -14.31 -2.49
CA LYS A 89 -13.55 -14.56 -1.58
C LYS A 89 -13.13 -14.32 -0.14
N THR A 90 -12.02 -14.92 0.31
CA THR A 90 -11.49 -14.76 1.65
C THR A 90 -11.17 -13.28 1.92
N GLU A 91 -10.51 -12.59 0.99
CA GLU A 91 -10.23 -11.16 1.13
C GLU A 91 -11.52 -10.35 1.30
N LYS A 92 -12.54 -10.61 0.48
CA LYS A 92 -13.81 -9.91 0.55
C LYS A 92 -14.53 -10.14 1.87
N ASP A 93 -14.57 -11.39 2.34
CA ASP A 93 -15.25 -11.75 3.59
C ASP A 93 -14.56 -11.07 4.79
N VAL A 94 -13.23 -11.08 4.85
CA VAL A 94 -12.44 -10.40 5.90
C VAL A 94 -12.66 -8.89 5.89
N MET A 95 -12.63 -8.27 4.71
CA MET A 95 -12.84 -6.82 4.59
C MET A 95 -14.28 -6.41 4.98
N ALA A 96 -15.27 -7.26 4.70
CA ALA A 96 -16.65 -7.02 5.12
C ALA A 96 -16.80 -7.09 6.64
N GLU A 97 -16.24 -8.13 7.29
CA GLU A 97 -16.23 -8.23 8.75
C GLU A 97 -15.49 -7.05 9.40
N ALA A 98 -14.33 -6.66 8.88
CA ALA A 98 -13.59 -5.51 9.35
C ALA A 98 -14.40 -4.21 9.26
N SER A 99 -15.15 -4.02 8.17
CA SER A 99 -16.05 -2.88 8.00
C SER A 99 -17.18 -2.88 9.04
N GLU A 100 -17.81 -4.03 9.30
CA GLU A 100 -18.86 -4.17 10.31
C GLU A 100 -18.35 -3.79 11.72
N ILE A 101 -17.16 -4.26 12.12
CA ILE A 101 -16.54 -3.93 13.40
C ILE A 101 -16.30 -2.42 13.53
N LEU A 102 -15.97 -1.75 12.43
CA LEU A 102 -15.74 -0.30 12.36
C LEU A 102 -17.02 0.50 12.00
N ASN A 103 -18.20 -0.05 12.29
CA ASN A 103 -19.51 0.60 12.07
C ASN A 103 -19.73 1.04 10.61
N GLY A 104 -19.30 0.25 9.66
CA GLY A 104 -19.47 0.51 8.22
C GLY A 104 -18.40 1.40 7.61
N ALA A 105 -17.26 1.62 8.29
CA ALA A 105 -16.14 2.35 7.69
C ALA A 105 -15.62 1.63 6.44
N GLU A 106 -15.22 2.41 5.44
CA GLU A 106 -14.63 1.87 4.22
C GLU A 106 -13.25 1.26 4.51
N ILE A 107 -13.04 0.04 4.05
CA ILE A 107 -11.77 -0.65 4.16
C ILE A 107 -11.04 -0.64 2.82
N ILE A 108 -9.87 -0.03 2.79
CA ILE A 108 -9.07 0.15 1.57
C ILE A 108 -7.77 -0.64 1.69
N ASN A 109 -7.66 -1.77 1.01
CA ASN A 109 -6.38 -2.42 0.89
C ASN A 109 -5.52 -1.82 -0.22
N ALA A 110 -4.20 -1.94 -0.08
CA ALA A 110 -3.24 -1.33 -1.00
C ALA A 110 -3.40 -1.82 -2.45
N ALA A 111 -3.65 -3.12 -2.68
CA ALA A 111 -3.81 -3.68 -4.02
C ALA A 111 -5.08 -3.17 -4.71
N LYS A 112 -6.21 -3.14 -4.00
CA LYS A 112 -7.47 -2.56 -4.53
C LYS A 112 -7.37 -1.05 -4.77
N ALA A 113 -6.63 -0.34 -3.92
CA ALA A 113 -6.36 1.08 -4.12
C ALA A 113 -5.57 1.32 -5.42
N ILE A 114 -4.53 0.53 -5.69
CA ILE A 114 -3.78 0.59 -6.94
C ILE A 114 -4.70 0.29 -8.14
N LYS A 115 -5.51 -0.78 -8.07
CA LYS A 115 -6.46 -1.12 -9.13
C LYS A 115 -7.45 0.01 -9.40
N LYS A 116 -8.02 0.61 -8.34
CA LYS A 116 -8.92 1.75 -8.45
C LYS A 116 -8.24 2.96 -9.08
N TYR A 117 -6.99 3.25 -8.67
CA TYR A 117 -6.19 4.31 -9.29
C TYR A 117 -5.96 4.06 -10.79
N PHE A 118 -5.59 2.82 -11.18
CA PHE A 118 -5.42 2.47 -12.59
C PHE A 118 -6.71 2.65 -13.39
N THR A 119 -7.83 2.20 -12.86
CA THR A 119 -9.15 2.36 -13.51
C THR A 119 -9.50 3.84 -13.71
N GLN A 120 -9.33 4.68 -12.69
CA GLN A 120 -9.60 6.13 -12.76
C GLN A 120 -8.70 6.85 -13.77
N ASN A 121 -7.48 6.38 -13.96
CA ASN A 121 -6.50 6.96 -14.88
C ASN A 121 -6.42 6.23 -16.23
N LYS A 122 -7.29 5.23 -16.48
CA LYS A 122 -7.33 4.42 -17.71
C LYS A 122 -6.01 3.69 -18.00
N ILE A 123 -5.27 3.31 -16.97
CA ILE A 123 -4.01 2.57 -17.07
C ILE A 123 -4.31 1.09 -17.18
N LYS A 124 -3.77 0.44 -18.21
CA LYS A 124 -3.92 -0.99 -18.49
C LYS A 124 -2.58 -1.71 -18.71
N LYS A 125 -1.52 -0.96 -18.95
CA LYS A 125 -0.19 -1.47 -19.28
C LYS A 125 0.84 -0.88 -18.33
N ILE A 126 1.50 -1.71 -17.51
CA ILE A 126 2.41 -1.27 -16.45
C ILE A 126 3.75 -1.98 -16.50
N ALA A 127 4.77 -1.34 -15.96
CA ALA A 127 5.97 -2.00 -15.46
C ALA A 127 5.94 -2.04 -13.93
N ILE A 128 6.58 -3.03 -13.31
CA ILE A 128 6.59 -3.21 -11.86
C ILE A 128 8.02 -3.21 -11.34
N LEU A 129 8.28 -2.32 -10.38
CA LEU A 129 9.44 -2.35 -9.51
C LEU A 129 9.03 -2.92 -8.16
N THR A 130 9.71 -3.95 -7.68
CA THR A 130 9.33 -4.63 -6.44
C THR A 130 10.54 -5.18 -5.67
N PRO A 131 10.51 -5.16 -4.33
CA PRO A 131 11.52 -5.78 -3.48
C PRO A 131 11.17 -7.25 -3.13
N TYR A 132 10.23 -7.85 -3.85
CA TYR A 132 9.75 -9.17 -3.51
C TYR A 132 10.72 -10.26 -3.96
N PRO A 133 10.95 -11.31 -3.13
CA PRO A 133 11.60 -12.52 -3.61
C PRO A 133 10.81 -13.14 -4.77
N GLN A 134 11.48 -13.95 -5.57
CA GLN A 134 10.93 -14.47 -6.83
C GLN A 134 9.54 -15.10 -6.66
N TRP A 135 9.36 -15.93 -5.64
CA TRP A 135 8.09 -16.61 -5.38
C TRP A 135 6.94 -15.62 -5.19
N LEU A 136 7.16 -14.48 -4.51
CA LEU A 136 6.14 -13.47 -4.27
C LEU A 136 5.94 -12.57 -5.50
N GLN A 137 6.99 -12.32 -6.28
CA GLN A 137 6.90 -11.59 -7.54
C GLN A 137 6.01 -12.34 -8.55
N GLU A 138 6.11 -13.66 -8.64
CA GLU A 138 5.24 -14.49 -9.48
C GLU A 138 3.78 -14.39 -9.08
N HIS A 139 3.47 -14.35 -7.78
CA HIS A 139 2.13 -14.10 -7.27
C HIS A 139 1.63 -12.69 -7.63
N ALA A 140 2.47 -11.68 -7.51
CA ALA A 140 2.12 -10.30 -7.89
C ALA A 140 1.80 -10.17 -9.37
N MET A 141 2.61 -10.77 -10.25
CA MET A 141 2.38 -10.76 -11.71
C MET A 141 1.06 -11.44 -12.07
N ARG A 142 0.80 -12.63 -11.50
CA ARG A 142 -0.46 -13.34 -11.71
C ARG A 142 -1.65 -12.50 -11.26
N TYR A 143 -1.58 -11.92 -10.06
CA TYR A 143 -2.63 -11.05 -9.54
C TYR A 143 -2.99 -9.92 -10.53
N TRP A 144 -1.99 -9.20 -11.03
CA TRP A 144 -2.25 -8.07 -11.95
C TRP A 144 -2.82 -8.54 -13.29
N THR A 145 -2.34 -9.68 -13.81
CA THR A 145 -2.90 -10.29 -15.04
C THR A 145 -4.37 -10.67 -14.85
N GLU A 146 -4.73 -11.30 -13.73
CA GLU A 146 -6.11 -11.64 -13.38
C GLU A 146 -7.00 -10.40 -13.21
N GLN A 147 -6.39 -9.28 -12.76
CA GLN A 147 -7.07 -7.98 -12.70
C GLN A 147 -7.19 -7.27 -14.06
N GLY A 148 -6.78 -7.89 -15.17
CA GLY A 148 -6.83 -7.32 -16.51
C GLY A 148 -5.81 -6.20 -16.75
N ILE A 149 -4.67 -6.24 -16.05
CA ILE A 149 -3.55 -5.33 -16.21
C ILE A 149 -2.40 -6.08 -16.89
N GLU A 150 -1.91 -5.56 -18.00
CA GLU A 150 -0.74 -6.08 -18.69
C GLU A 150 0.53 -5.64 -17.98
N VAL A 151 1.36 -6.58 -17.55
CA VAL A 151 2.68 -6.32 -16.96
C VAL A 151 3.73 -6.58 -18.03
N VAL A 152 4.36 -5.51 -18.53
CA VAL A 152 5.29 -5.59 -19.68
C VAL A 152 6.76 -5.69 -19.30
N ALA A 153 7.11 -5.27 -18.08
CA ALA A 153 8.47 -5.35 -17.56
C ALA A 153 8.44 -5.42 -16.04
N THR A 154 9.44 -6.07 -15.47
CA THR A 154 9.64 -6.14 -14.01
C THR A 154 11.09 -5.93 -13.67
N GLU A 155 11.34 -5.18 -12.60
CA GLU A 155 12.64 -5.05 -11.95
C GLU A 155 12.50 -5.44 -10.48
N GLN A 156 13.49 -6.17 -9.99
CA GLN A 156 13.56 -6.60 -8.60
C GLN A 156 14.65 -5.83 -7.87
N VAL A 157 14.29 -5.28 -6.71
CA VAL A 157 15.28 -4.77 -5.76
C VAL A 157 15.73 -5.93 -4.89
N ASP A 158 17.02 -6.27 -4.96
CA ASP A 158 17.58 -7.37 -4.18
C ASP A 158 17.54 -7.05 -2.68
N ILE A 159 16.95 -7.94 -1.91
CA ILE A 159 16.88 -7.86 -0.44
C ILE A 159 17.86 -8.82 0.24
N GLY A 160 18.67 -9.55 -0.53
CA GLY A 160 19.66 -10.49 0.00
C GLY A 160 19.06 -11.74 0.66
N GLY A 161 17.87 -12.21 0.21
CA GLY A 161 17.23 -13.45 0.69
C GLY A 161 15.74 -13.52 0.48
N GLU A 162 15.09 -14.50 1.11
CA GLU A 162 13.69 -14.83 0.91
C GLU A 162 12.75 -14.20 1.97
N ASP A 163 13.31 -13.69 3.08
CA ASP A 163 12.49 -13.10 4.15
C ASP A 163 12.13 -11.64 3.84
N THR A 164 10.84 -11.40 3.73
CA THR A 164 10.26 -10.08 3.43
C THR A 164 10.52 -9.01 4.51
N TYR A 165 11.01 -9.35 5.69
CA TYR A 165 11.43 -8.35 6.69
C TYR A 165 12.62 -7.51 6.22
N LYS A 166 13.48 -8.05 5.37
CA LYS A 166 14.62 -7.29 4.80
C LYS A 166 14.19 -6.12 3.90
N ILE A 167 12.96 -6.13 3.41
CA ILE A 167 12.37 -5.01 2.66
C ILE A 167 12.39 -3.72 3.51
N TYR A 168 12.28 -3.83 4.82
CA TYR A 168 12.19 -2.69 5.73
C TYR A 168 13.52 -1.97 5.97
N GLU A 169 14.62 -2.55 5.52
CA GLU A 169 15.96 -1.97 5.57
C GLU A 169 16.31 -1.17 4.29
N LEU A 170 15.48 -1.31 3.23
CA LEU A 170 15.71 -0.63 1.95
C LEU A 170 15.55 0.89 2.06
N SER A 171 16.33 1.57 1.25
CA SER A 171 16.18 3.00 0.96
C SER A 171 15.65 3.22 -0.46
N SER A 172 15.27 4.45 -0.77
CA SER A 172 14.92 4.82 -2.14
C SER A 172 16.12 4.72 -3.11
N ASN A 173 17.36 4.80 -2.61
CA ASN A 173 18.56 4.67 -3.44
C ASN A 173 18.74 3.22 -3.93
N ASP A 174 18.34 2.22 -3.14
CA ASP A 174 18.42 0.82 -3.54
C ASP A 174 17.43 0.50 -4.67
N ALA A 175 16.29 1.18 -4.68
CA ALA A 175 15.24 1.00 -5.70
C ALA A 175 15.47 1.84 -6.97
N LYS A 176 16.27 2.91 -6.90
CA LYS A 176 16.46 3.87 -7.99
C LYS A 176 17.03 3.25 -9.29
N PRO A 177 18.04 2.35 -9.26
CA PRO A 177 18.55 1.73 -10.50
C PRO A 177 17.47 0.96 -11.26
N GLY A 178 16.68 0.13 -10.56
CA GLY A 178 15.58 -0.63 -11.18
C GLY A 178 14.49 0.30 -11.75
N LEU A 179 14.19 1.42 -11.08
CA LEU A 179 13.26 2.40 -11.63
C LEU A 179 13.78 3.02 -12.92
N ILE A 180 15.08 3.36 -12.99
CA ILE A 180 15.70 3.92 -14.20
C ILE A 180 15.59 2.94 -15.37
N ASN A 181 15.89 1.64 -15.15
CA ASN A 181 15.75 0.62 -16.17
C ASN A 181 14.31 0.54 -16.72
N LEU A 182 13.30 0.64 -15.84
CA LEU A 182 11.90 0.59 -16.24
C LEU A 182 11.41 1.85 -16.98
N MET A 183 12.15 2.94 -16.95
CA MET A 183 11.77 4.14 -17.71
C MET A 183 11.78 3.92 -19.23
N GLU A 184 12.54 2.94 -19.73
CA GLU A 184 12.58 2.58 -21.14
C GLU A 184 11.46 1.61 -21.56
N ALA A 185 10.75 0.99 -20.60
CA ALA A 185 9.67 0.05 -20.91
C ALA A 185 8.49 0.75 -21.60
N ASP A 186 7.87 0.11 -22.59
CA ASP A 186 6.65 0.61 -23.25
C ASP A 186 5.43 0.36 -22.34
N CYS A 187 5.22 1.25 -21.36
CA CYS A 187 4.14 1.18 -20.38
C CYS A 187 3.52 2.55 -20.10
N GLU A 188 2.28 2.55 -19.59
CA GLU A 188 1.53 3.77 -19.23
C GLU A 188 1.89 4.27 -17.82
N ALA A 189 2.32 3.33 -16.95
CA ALA A 189 2.76 3.65 -15.60
C ALA A 189 3.78 2.65 -15.07
N ILE A 190 4.60 3.09 -14.10
CA ILE A 190 5.47 2.22 -13.31
C ILE A 190 4.89 2.11 -11.92
N LEU A 191 4.61 0.88 -11.48
CA LEU A 191 4.17 0.55 -10.13
C LEU A 191 5.36 0.19 -9.25
N ILE A 192 5.62 0.98 -8.22
CA ILE A 192 6.50 0.60 -7.12
C ILE A 192 5.66 -0.21 -6.14
N SER A 193 5.74 -1.54 -6.22
CA SER A 193 4.92 -2.47 -5.44
C SER A 193 5.62 -2.87 -4.13
N GLY A 194 4.85 -2.86 -3.04
CA GLY A 194 5.34 -3.16 -1.70
C GLY A 194 5.28 -1.95 -0.79
N THR A 195 4.53 -2.07 0.32
CA THR A 195 4.32 -0.95 1.26
C THR A 195 5.52 -0.69 2.17
N GLY A 196 6.46 -1.64 2.25
CA GLY A 196 7.66 -1.53 3.09
C GLY A 196 8.83 -0.82 2.44
N MET A 197 8.86 -0.72 1.10
CA MET A 197 9.93 -0.04 0.37
C MET A 197 9.64 1.46 0.24
N PRO A 198 10.58 2.34 0.64
CA PRO A 198 10.41 3.78 0.50
C PRO A 198 10.24 4.22 -0.96
N SER A 199 9.20 4.99 -1.26
CA SER A 199 8.80 5.32 -2.63
C SER A 199 8.66 6.80 -2.93
N LEU A 200 8.33 7.65 -1.96
CA LEU A 200 7.94 9.04 -2.21
C LEU A 200 9.06 9.89 -2.81
N ARG A 201 10.34 9.63 -2.44
CA ARG A 201 11.48 10.34 -3.04
C ARG A 201 11.59 10.04 -4.54
N LEU A 202 11.40 8.77 -4.92
CA LEU A 202 11.42 8.35 -6.32
C LEU A 202 10.26 8.98 -7.08
N ILE A 203 9.05 8.96 -6.51
CA ILE A 203 7.89 9.61 -7.13
C ILE A 203 8.14 11.11 -7.32
N ALA A 204 8.66 11.80 -6.31
CA ALA A 204 8.93 13.24 -6.41
C ALA A 204 10.01 13.58 -7.45
N GLU A 205 11.06 12.74 -7.53
CA GLU A 205 12.17 12.95 -8.46
C GLU A 205 11.78 12.67 -9.92
N PHE A 206 11.02 11.60 -10.17
CA PHE A 206 10.77 11.10 -11.51
C PHE A 206 9.40 11.48 -12.10
N ASN A 207 8.46 11.97 -11.31
CA ASN A 207 7.10 12.27 -11.77
C ASN A 207 6.99 13.50 -12.71
N GLN A 208 8.08 14.19 -12.95
CA GLN A 208 8.17 15.25 -13.96
C GLN A 208 8.48 14.70 -15.38
N LEU A 209 8.75 13.40 -15.48
CA LEU A 209 9.04 12.69 -16.71
C LEU A 209 7.75 12.20 -17.39
N SER A 210 7.89 11.59 -18.55
CA SER A 210 6.76 11.21 -19.43
C SER A 210 5.85 10.10 -18.87
N LYS A 211 6.31 9.33 -17.86
CA LYS A 211 5.58 8.19 -17.30
C LYS A 211 5.04 8.48 -15.92
N LYS A 212 3.84 7.97 -15.65
CA LYS A 212 3.26 8.01 -14.29
C LYS A 212 3.97 7.01 -13.39
N ILE A 213 4.43 7.47 -12.23
CA ILE A 213 4.98 6.59 -11.19
C ILE A 213 4.02 6.59 -10.01
N ILE A 214 3.62 5.41 -9.60
CA ILE A 214 2.69 5.19 -8.50
C ILE A 214 3.29 4.16 -7.54
N SER A 215 3.06 4.31 -6.24
CA SER A 215 3.40 3.27 -5.27
C SER A 215 2.18 2.76 -4.52
N SER A 216 2.33 1.61 -3.87
CA SER A 216 1.29 1.04 -3.01
C SER A 216 0.79 2.03 -1.98
N ASN A 217 1.70 2.70 -1.25
CA ASN A 217 1.35 3.68 -0.23
C ASN A 217 0.71 4.93 -0.82
N TYR A 218 1.21 5.41 -1.95
CA TYR A 218 0.66 6.60 -2.62
C TYR A 218 -0.75 6.34 -3.13
N ALA A 219 -0.98 5.22 -3.82
CA ALA A 219 -2.32 4.84 -4.29
C ALA A 219 -3.30 4.68 -3.12
N MET A 220 -2.90 3.97 -2.08
CA MET A 220 -3.72 3.76 -0.88
C MET A 220 -4.09 5.09 -0.22
N THR A 221 -3.16 6.02 -0.11
CA THR A 221 -3.41 7.35 0.47
C THR A 221 -4.37 8.17 -0.37
N ILE A 222 -4.15 8.23 -1.71
CA ILE A 222 -5.06 8.98 -2.62
C ILE A 222 -6.49 8.44 -2.51
N ILE A 223 -6.63 7.13 -2.60
CA ILE A 223 -7.95 6.50 -2.58
C ILE A 223 -8.59 6.66 -1.19
N GLY A 224 -7.85 6.45 -0.10
CA GLY A 224 -8.36 6.66 1.25
C GLY A 224 -8.84 8.08 1.49
N LEU A 225 -8.04 9.08 1.11
CA LEU A 225 -8.44 10.49 1.24
C LEU A 225 -9.64 10.85 0.36
N SER A 226 -9.83 10.18 -0.78
CA SER A 226 -10.98 10.46 -1.66
C SER A 226 -12.33 10.16 -0.98
N TYR A 227 -12.38 9.20 -0.07
CA TYR A 227 -13.59 8.92 0.73
C TYR A 227 -13.88 10.00 1.78
N LEU A 228 -12.88 10.79 2.14
CA LEU A 228 -13.03 11.98 2.99
C LEU A 228 -13.29 13.26 2.16
N GLY A 229 -13.38 13.15 0.83
CA GLY A 229 -13.46 14.30 -0.07
C GLY A 229 -12.17 15.13 -0.14
N LEU A 230 -11.04 14.56 0.26
CA LEU A 230 -9.75 15.24 0.38
C LEU A 230 -8.75 14.75 -0.66
N LYS A 231 -7.66 15.51 -0.79
CA LYS A 231 -6.50 15.17 -1.62
C LYS A 231 -5.23 15.14 -0.77
N PRO A 232 -4.21 14.35 -1.14
CA PRO A 232 -2.92 14.40 -0.46
C PRO A 232 -2.26 15.77 -0.64
N LYS A 233 -1.27 16.09 0.21
CA LYS A 233 -0.35 17.21 0.01
C LYS A 233 0.29 17.11 -1.37
N LYS A 234 0.65 18.27 -1.93
CA LYS A 234 1.41 18.30 -3.20
C LYS A 234 2.79 17.67 -2.99
N GLN A 235 3.33 17.07 -4.04
CA GLN A 235 4.65 16.42 -3.99
C GLN A 235 5.77 17.37 -3.54
N THR A 236 5.67 18.65 -3.86
CA THR A 236 6.60 19.71 -3.43
C THR A 236 6.60 19.93 -1.91
N GLU A 237 5.56 19.48 -1.20
CA GLU A 237 5.41 19.64 0.25
C GLU A 237 5.84 18.40 1.04
N TRP A 238 6.16 17.27 0.38
CA TRP A 238 6.44 16.01 1.08
C TRP A 238 7.74 16.02 1.86
N PHE A 239 8.69 16.86 1.50
CA PHE A 239 10.02 16.91 2.08
C PHE A 239 10.41 18.33 2.57
N SER A 240 9.41 19.22 2.67
CA SER A 240 9.55 20.55 3.29
C SER A 240 9.46 20.49 4.81
#